data_ba6dcd860eb583750efdb2e634ea67c6
#
_entry.id   ba6dcd860eb583750efdb2e634ea67c6
#
_cell.length_a   1.000
_cell.length_b   1.000
_cell.length_c   1.000
_cell.angle_alpha   90.00
_cell.angle_beta   90.00
_cell.angle_gamma   90.00
#
_symmetry.space_group_name_H-M   'P 1'
#
loop_
_entity.id
_entity.type
_entity.pdbx_description
1 polymer ?
#
loop_
_entity_poly.entity_id
_entity_poly.type
_entity_poly.pdbx_seq_one_letter_code
_entity_poly.pdbx_strand_id
1 'polypeptide(L)' 'MMFAVQPTTIGNFDEYGADYTPTINGAYRIALAMDEPATVWRLTSGKPIKWLSVTPDEVVSA' A
#
# COMPACT_ATOMS: atom_id res chain seq x y z
N MET A 1 -0.28 12.83 -8.62
CA MET A 1 0.51 11.75 -8.01
C MET A 1 -0.40 10.58 -7.70
N MET A 2 0.09 9.38 -7.85
CA MET A 2 -0.72 8.18 -7.67
C MET A 2 -0.04 7.24 -6.69
N PHE A 3 -0.84 6.53 -5.92
CA PHE A 3 -0.33 5.51 -5.00
C PHE A 3 -0.95 4.17 -5.35
N ALA A 4 -0.22 3.11 -5.03
CA ALA A 4 -0.70 1.75 -5.23
C ALA A 4 -0.53 0.97 -3.93
N VAL A 5 -1.50 0.13 -3.62
CA VAL A 5 -1.49 -0.65 -2.38
C VAL A 5 -1.63 -2.12 -2.72
N GLN A 6 -0.78 -2.94 -2.13
CA GLN A 6 -0.82 -4.37 -2.34
C GLN A 6 -0.37 -5.08 -1.07
N PRO A 7 -0.73 -6.36 -0.89
CA PRO A 7 -0.23 -7.12 0.26
C PRO A 7 1.28 -7.18 0.27
N THR A 8 1.87 -7.02 1.45
CA THR A 8 3.33 -7.06 1.60
C THR A 8 3.92 -8.39 1.16
N THR A 9 3.15 -9.46 1.30
CA THR A 9 3.62 -10.80 0.94
C THR A 9 3.94 -10.97 -0.54
N ILE A 10 3.41 -10.09 -1.39
CA ILE A 10 3.71 -10.16 -2.82
C ILE A 10 5.17 -9.83 -3.08
N GLY A 11 5.75 -8.92 -2.30
CA GLY A 11 7.15 -8.57 -2.41
C GLY A 11 7.41 -7.47 -3.43
N ASN A 12 7.39 -7.81 -4.70
CA ASN A 12 7.64 -6.84 -5.77
C ASN A 12 6.36 -6.12 -6.16
N PHE A 13 6.51 -4.94 -6.75
CA PHE A 13 5.34 -4.20 -7.23
C PHE A 13 4.62 -5.00 -8.32
N ASP A 14 3.33 -5.20 -8.11
CA ASP A 14 2.47 -5.93 -9.05
C ASP A 14 1.42 -4.96 -9.60
N GLU A 15 1.66 -4.45 -10.80
CA GLU A 15 0.78 -3.44 -11.37
C GLU A 15 -0.63 -3.94 -11.65
N TYR A 16 -0.81 -5.23 -11.77
CA TYR A 16 -2.14 -5.79 -12.03
C TYR A 16 -2.88 -6.17 -10.77
N GLY A 17 -2.16 -6.45 -9.69
CA GLY A 17 -2.76 -6.85 -8.43
C GLY A 17 -2.87 -5.75 -7.40
N ALA A 18 -2.38 -4.56 -7.69
CA ALA A 18 -2.43 -3.45 -6.74
C ALA A 18 -3.69 -2.62 -6.92
N ASP A 19 -4.16 -2.04 -5.82
CA ASP A 19 -5.25 -1.08 -5.85
C ASP A 19 -4.68 0.33 -5.94
N TYR A 20 -5.21 1.15 -6.81
CA TYR A 20 -4.68 2.48 -7.08
C TYR A 20 -5.56 3.57 -6.49
N THR A 21 -4.93 4.63 -6.02
CA THR A 21 -5.62 5.77 -5.43
C THR A 21 -4.79 7.03 -5.61
N PRO A 22 -5.43 8.18 -5.79
CA PRO A 22 -4.68 9.43 -6.01
C PRO A 22 -4.13 10.09 -4.75
N THR A 23 -4.54 9.64 -3.56
CA THR A 23 -4.10 10.28 -2.32
C THR A 23 -3.51 9.28 -1.34
N ILE A 24 -2.64 9.80 -0.46
CA ILE A 24 -2.05 8.95 0.58
C ILE A 24 -3.11 8.51 1.59
N ASN A 25 -4.08 9.36 1.89
CA ASN A 25 -5.16 8.97 2.78
C ASN A 25 -5.98 7.83 2.20
N GLY A 26 -6.24 7.87 0.90
CA GLY A 26 -6.94 6.78 0.22
C GLY A 26 -6.14 5.49 0.27
N ALA A 27 -4.83 5.58 0.08
CA ALA A 27 -3.96 4.41 0.16
C ALA A 27 -4.00 3.79 1.56
N TYR A 28 -3.97 4.62 2.58
CA TYR A 28 -4.02 4.14 3.96
C TYR A 28 -5.34 3.41 4.24
N ARG A 29 -6.45 3.95 3.76
CA ARG A 29 -7.76 3.31 3.92
C ARG A 29 -7.82 1.96 3.22
N ILE A 30 -7.27 1.88 2.02
CA ILE A 30 -7.23 0.62 1.28
C ILE A 30 -6.39 -0.40 2.04
N ALA A 31 -5.23 0.03 2.53
CA ALA A 31 -4.35 -0.86 3.27
C ALA A 31 -5.01 -1.42 4.52
N LEU A 32 -5.72 -0.58 5.27
CA LEU A 32 -6.41 -1.02 6.48
C LEU A 32 -7.55 -1.98 6.14
N ALA A 33 -8.22 -1.76 5.02
CA ALA A 33 -9.33 -2.62 4.61
C ALA A 33 -8.87 -4.01 4.19
N MET A 34 -7.61 -4.18 3.83
CA MET A 34 -7.08 -5.49 3.47
C MET A 34 -6.98 -6.44 4.66
N ASP A 35 -6.93 -5.89 5.87
CA ASP A 35 -6.84 -6.66 7.10
C ASP A 35 -5.62 -7.61 7.10
N GLU A 36 -4.54 -7.18 6.49
CA GLU A 36 -3.27 -7.89 6.45
C GLU A 36 -2.16 -6.87 6.17
N PRO A 37 -0.91 -7.21 6.45
CA PRO A 37 0.18 -6.28 6.15
C PRO A 37 0.18 -5.89 4.67
N ALA A 38 0.24 -4.60 4.43
CA ALA A 38 0.18 -4.06 3.07
C ALA A 38 1.28 -3.04 2.86
N THR A 39 1.75 -2.93 1.63
CA THR A 39 2.76 -1.97 1.24
C THR A 39 2.12 -0.92 0.34
N VAL A 40 2.39 0.34 0.64
CA VAL A 40 1.97 1.46 -0.19
C VAL A 40 3.14 1.88 -1.06
N TRP A 41 2.92 1.91 -2.35
CA TRP A 41 3.90 2.32 -3.33
C TRP A 41 3.54 3.69 -3.86
N ARG A 42 4.53 4.54 -3.98
CA ARG A 42 4.36 5.86 -4.59
C ARG A 42 4.74 5.76 -6.05
N LEU A 43 3.82 6.15 -6.92
CA LEU A 43 4.04 6.08 -8.35
C LEU A 43 4.41 7.46 -8.87
N THR A 44 5.63 7.57 -9.38
CA THR A 44 6.11 8.79 -10.01
C THR A 44 6.30 8.50 -11.49
N SER A 45 6.89 9.43 -12.21
CA SER A 45 7.18 9.22 -13.63
C SER A 45 8.24 8.17 -13.89
N GLY A 46 8.93 7.74 -12.83
CA GLY A 46 9.95 6.69 -12.94
C GLY A 46 9.43 5.36 -12.38
N LYS A 47 10.27 4.71 -11.59
CA LYS A 47 9.93 3.42 -11.01
C LYS A 47 9.05 3.60 -9.78
N PRO A 48 8.18 2.62 -9.49
CA PRO A 48 7.44 2.62 -8.22
C PRO A 48 8.41 2.59 -7.04
N ILE A 49 8.08 3.36 -6.02
CA ILE A 49 8.93 3.48 -4.84
C ILE A 49 8.13 3.03 -3.63
N LYS A 50 8.68 2.13 -2.83
CA LYS A 50 8.05 1.74 -1.56
C LYS A 50 7.96 2.98 -0.69
N TRP A 51 6.74 3.32 -0.28
CA TRP A 51 6.51 4.54 0.49
C TRP A 51 6.38 4.24 1.97
N LEU A 52 5.48 3.30 2.31
CA LEU A 52 5.32 2.89 3.70
C LEU A 52 4.63 1.54 3.76
N SER A 53 4.69 0.93 4.93
CA SER A 53 4.01 -0.33 5.19
C SER A 53 2.97 -0.11 6.27
N VAL A 54 1.84 -0.76 6.13
CA VAL A 54 0.76 -0.68 7.10
C VAL A 54 0.52 -2.08 7.66
N THR A 55 0.57 -2.19 8.98
CA THR A 55 0.35 -3.46 9.66
C THR A 55 -0.83 -3.31 10.62
N PRO A 56 -2.00 -3.80 10.25
CA PRO A 56 -3.20 -3.60 11.06
C PRO A 56 -3.09 -4.09 12.50
N ASP A 57 -2.33 -5.14 12.70
CA ASP A 57 -2.21 -5.74 14.02
C ASP A 57 -1.51 -4.85 15.05
N GLU A 58 -0.74 -3.89 14.61
CA GLU A 58 -0.04 -3.00 15.53
C GLU A 58 -0.99 -2.18 16.38
N VAL A 59 -2.15 -1.88 15.83
CA VAL A 59 -3.13 -1.07 16.53
C VAL A 59 -3.76 -1.84 17.67
N VAL A 60 -3.90 -3.15 17.49
CA VAL A 60 -4.59 -4.01 18.46
C VAL A 60 -3.69 -4.33 19.65
N SER A 61 -2.42 -4.48 19.41
CA SER A 61 -1.49 -4.90 20.45
C SER A 61 -1.20 -3.79 21.47
N ALA A 62 -1.61 -2.59 21.18
CA ALA A 62 -1.47 -1.50 22.13
C ALA A 62 -2.57 -1.58 23.17
#